data_d4a996a5b95d274788fb17243424eca5
#
_entry.id   d4a996a5b95d274788fb17243424eca5
#
_cell.length_a   1.000
_cell.length_b   1.000
_cell.length_c   1.000
_cell.angle_alpha   90.00
_cell.angle_beta   90.00
_cell.angle_gamma   90.00
#
_symmetry.space_group_name_H-M   'P 1'
#
loop_
_entity.id
_entity.type
_entity.pdbx_description
1 polymer ?
#
loop_
_entity_poly.entity_id
_entity_poly.type
_entity_poly.pdbx_seq_one_letter_code
_entity_poly.pdbx_strand_id
1 'polypeptide(L)'
;MNNGTKILLTLVVCFVYQSATFAQKSNYTGTWVLNLEKSKLESRPEGLTSSVFIIKQEGDKFKLTRYHIFGEKKKKISFKMTADGKTRKVKLLFKGKLEWKENNLQATLWRKNFSNIVNYKFGNNKNEFIADEVFTGNPKNHHNIWVFDRDNPK
;
A
#
# COMPACT_ATOMS: atom_id res chain seq x y z
N MET A 1 5.65 -72.23 29.14
CA MET A 1 5.58 -70.98 29.83
C MET A 1 6.01 -69.88 28.84
N ASN A 2 5.07 -69.17 28.22
CA ASN A 2 5.34 -68.18 27.20
C ASN A 2 5.18 -66.77 27.75
N ASN A 3 6.28 -66.06 27.84
CA ASN A 3 6.30 -64.64 28.23
C ASN A 3 5.92 -63.78 27.01
N GLY A 4 4.69 -63.33 26.98
CA GLY A 4 4.23 -62.36 25.98
C GLY A 4 4.80 -61.00 26.26
N THR A 5 5.77 -60.57 25.45
CA THR A 5 6.31 -59.20 25.45
C THR A 5 5.26 -58.25 24.90
N LYS A 6 4.66 -57.44 25.75
CA LYS A 6 3.78 -56.34 25.34
C LYS A 6 4.63 -55.23 24.80
N ILE A 7 4.69 -55.07 23.47
CA ILE A 7 5.27 -53.92 22.82
C ILE A 7 4.24 -52.78 22.92
N LEU A 8 4.51 -51.85 23.82
CA LEU A 8 3.74 -50.59 23.93
C LEU A 8 4.18 -49.66 22.81
N LEU A 9 3.42 -49.63 21.73
CA LEU A 9 3.64 -48.73 20.61
C LEU A 9 3.20 -47.32 21.04
N THR A 10 4.13 -46.54 21.57
CA THR A 10 3.90 -45.13 21.89
C THR A 10 3.84 -44.34 20.60
N LEU A 11 2.61 -44.09 20.13
CA LEU A 11 2.35 -43.20 18.98
C LEU A 11 2.65 -41.74 19.41
N VAL A 12 3.87 -41.29 19.14
CA VAL A 12 4.24 -39.86 19.28
C VAL A 12 3.54 -39.10 18.15
N VAL A 13 2.36 -38.58 18.45
CA VAL A 13 1.67 -37.65 17.58
C VAL A 13 2.44 -36.31 17.66
N CYS A 14 3.38 -36.13 16.76
CA CYS A 14 3.97 -34.82 16.53
C CYS A 14 2.89 -33.89 15.96
N PHE A 15 2.20 -33.18 16.83
CA PHE A 15 1.43 -32.00 16.43
C PHE A 15 2.44 -30.97 15.91
N VAL A 16 2.67 -31.01 14.59
CA VAL A 16 3.29 -29.87 13.91
C VAL A 16 2.29 -28.74 13.99
N TYR A 17 2.43 -27.91 15.02
CA TYR A 17 1.81 -26.60 15.04
C TYR A 17 2.39 -25.83 13.84
N GLN A 18 1.70 -25.90 12.71
CA GLN A 18 1.91 -24.94 11.64
C GLN A 18 1.44 -23.61 12.21
N SER A 19 2.36 -22.89 12.83
CA SER A 19 2.19 -21.49 13.12
C SER A 19 1.98 -20.82 11.76
N ALA A 20 0.71 -20.65 11.37
CA ALA A 20 0.38 -19.77 10.27
C ALA A 20 0.92 -18.39 10.70
N THR A 21 2.13 -18.09 10.29
CA THR A 21 2.68 -16.75 10.40
C THR A 21 1.79 -15.89 9.52
N PHE A 22 0.74 -15.33 10.12
CA PHE A 22 -0.01 -14.25 9.49
C PHE A 22 1.03 -13.17 9.20
N ALA A 23 1.41 -13.06 7.94
CA ALA A 23 2.34 -12.03 7.52
C ALA A 23 1.79 -10.69 8.02
N GLN A 24 2.53 -10.08 8.95
CA GLN A 24 2.08 -8.85 9.60
C GLN A 24 1.93 -7.78 8.54
N LYS A 25 0.70 -7.31 8.35
CA LYS A 25 0.38 -6.24 7.40
C LYS A 25 1.27 -5.03 7.65
N SER A 26 1.83 -4.46 6.61
CA SER A 26 2.70 -3.29 6.70
C SER A 26 1.97 -2.09 7.32
N ASN A 27 2.62 -1.39 8.23
CA ASN A 27 2.11 -0.15 8.80
C ASN A 27 2.73 1.06 8.11
N TYR A 28 1.94 1.71 7.27
CA TYR A 28 2.36 2.87 6.47
C TYR A 28 2.17 4.21 7.18
N THR A 29 1.70 4.25 8.43
CA THR A 29 1.49 5.49 9.17
C THR A 29 2.74 6.35 9.16
N GLY A 30 2.59 7.63 8.79
CA GLY A 30 3.69 8.59 8.74
C GLY A 30 3.44 9.74 7.80
N THR A 31 4.39 10.66 7.80
CA THR A 31 4.52 11.72 6.80
C THR A 31 5.67 11.36 5.87
N TRP A 32 5.43 11.48 4.59
CA TRP A 32 6.32 11.03 3.53
C TRP A 32 6.52 12.15 2.53
N VAL A 33 7.77 12.52 2.27
CA VAL A 33 8.14 13.61 1.37
C VAL A 33 8.68 13.03 0.07
N LEU A 34 8.17 13.51 -1.06
CA LEU A 34 8.57 13.06 -2.39
C LEU A 34 10.07 13.28 -2.62
N ASN A 35 10.77 12.21 -2.96
CA ASN A 35 12.12 12.24 -3.46
C ASN A 35 12.10 12.15 -5.01
N LEU A 36 12.27 13.29 -5.65
CA LEU A 36 12.22 13.37 -7.12
C LEU A 36 13.40 12.66 -7.79
N GLU A 37 14.57 12.64 -7.16
CA GLU A 37 15.78 12.01 -7.71
C GLU A 37 15.65 10.50 -7.80
N LYS A 38 14.97 9.88 -6.80
CA LYS A 38 14.70 8.43 -6.79
C LYS A 38 13.47 8.05 -7.60
N SER A 39 12.60 8.99 -7.92
CA SER A 39 11.33 8.74 -8.60
C SER A 39 11.52 8.60 -10.11
N LYS A 40 10.71 7.72 -10.74
CA LYS A 40 10.65 7.57 -12.21
C LYS A 40 9.25 7.91 -12.65
N LEU A 41 9.08 9.10 -13.25
CA LEU A 41 7.78 9.66 -13.58
C LEU A 41 7.66 9.84 -15.10
N GLU A 42 6.92 8.95 -15.77
CA GLU A 42 6.60 9.09 -17.20
C GLU A 42 5.63 10.26 -17.44
N SER A 43 4.81 10.57 -16.44
CA SER A 43 3.87 11.69 -16.49
C SER A 43 3.93 12.46 -15.16
N ARG A 44 4.85 13.41 -15.09
CA ARG A 44 4.95 14.36 -13.98
C ARG A 44 4.00 15.52 -14.22
N PRO A 45 3.15 15.89 -13.25
CA PRO A 45 2.35 17.09 -13.38
C PRO A 45 3.25 18.34 -13.59
N GLU A 46 2.90 19.15 -14.58
CA GLU A 46 3.65 20.37 -14.89
C GLU A 46 3.75 21.29 -13.66
N GLY A 47 4.94 21.83 -13.42
CA GLY A 47 5.21 22.68 -12.27
C GLY A 47 5.24 22.00 -10.91
N LEU A 48 5.10 20.68 -10.83
CA LEU A 48 5.21 19.95 -9.55
C LEU A 48 6.64 20.07 -9.02
N THR A 49 6.81 20.71 -7.85
CA THR A 49 8.10 20.88 -7.18
C THR A 49 8.30 19.87 -6.05
N SER A 50 7.21 19.47 -5.37
CA SER A 50 7.24 18.47 -4.29
C SER A 50 5.87 17.83 -4.08
N SER A 51 5.83 16.79 -3.26
CA SER A 51 4.59 16.19 -2.77
C SER A 51 4.80 15.65 -1.36
N VAL A 52 3.82 15.90 -0.49
CA VAL A 52 3.81 15.33 0.87
C VAL A 52 2.63 14.38 0.99
N PHE A 53 2.88 13.16 1.43
CA PHE A 53 1.87 12.14 1.61
C PHE A 53 1.75 11.77 3.09
N ILE A 54 0.62 12.08 3.71
CA ILE A 54 0.33 11.78 5.11
C ILE A 54 -0.60 10.59 5.16
N ILE A 55 -0.18 9.53 5.81
CA ILE A 55 -0.94 8.28 5.99
C ILE A 55 -1.22 8.11 7.47
N LYS A 56 -2.49 7.90 7.81
CA LYS A 56 -2.94 7.43 9.11
C LYS A 56 -3.62 6.08 8.92
N GLN A 57 -3.12 5.06 9.60
CA GLN A 57 -3.59 3.68 9.52
C GLN A 57 -3.99 3.17 10.90
N GLU A 58 -5.21 2.64 11.00
CA GLU A 58 -5.74 1.96 12.19
C GLU A 58 -6.30 0.61 11.73
N GLY A 59 -5.49 -0.45 11.86
CA GLY A 59 -5.79 -1.75 11.26
C GLY A 59 -5.97 -1.65 9.75
N ASP A 60 -7.16 -1.96 9.26
CA ASP A 60 -7.50 -1.88 7.83
C ASP A 60 -8.13 -0.53 7.42
N LYS A 61 -8.28 0.41 8.36
CA LYS A 61 -8.81 1.75 8.07
C LYS A 61 -7.69 2.71 7.76
N PHE A 62 -7.81 3.42 6.65
CA PHE A 62 -6.81 4.38 6.16
C PHE A 62 -7.43 5.76 5.96
N LYS A 63 -6.71 6.79 6.41
CA LYS A 63 -6.88 8.17 5.97
C LYS A 63 -5.63 8.56 5.20
N LEU A 64 -5.79 8.75 3.91
CA LEU A 64 -4.74 9.13 2.97
C LEU A 64 -4.91 10.60 2.63
N THR A 65 -3.87 11.41 2.83
CA THR A 65 -3.86 12.83 2.47
C THR A 65 -2.58 13.11 1.72
N ARG A 66 -2.72 13.59 0.49
CA ARG A 66 -1.60 13.97 -0.36
C ARG A 66 -1.68 15.46 -0.69
N TYR A 67 -0.58 16.13 -0.55
CA TYR A 67 -0.39 17.51 -0.98
C TYR A 67 0.57 17.53 -2.15
N HIS A 68 0.11 18.04 -3.29
CA HIS A 68 0.99 18.36 -4.41
C HIS A 68 1.37 19.84 -4.30
N ILE A 69 2.65 20.13 -4.43
CA ILE A 69 3.23 21.47 -4.27
C ILE A 69 3.72 21.94 -5.65
N PHE A 70 3.24 23.10 -6.08
CA PHE A 70 3.51 23.74 -7.37
C PHE A 70 4.04 25.15 -7.10
N GLY A 71 5.35 25.28 -6.81
CA GLY A 71 5.89 26.52 -6.27
C GLY A 71 5.20 26.89 -4.96
N GLU A 72 4.54 28.05 -4.90
CA GLU A 72 3.80 28.51 -3.72
C GLU A 72 2.40 27.88 -3.57
N LYS A 73 1.86 27.29 -4.63
CA LYS A 73 0.52 26.69 -4.63
C LYS A 73 0.54 25.28 -4.09
N LYS A 74 -0.47 24.95 -3.28
CA LYS A 74 -0.63 23.64 -2.65
C LYS A 74 -2.01 23.04 -2.96
N LYS A 75 -2.04 21.88 -3.65
CA LYS A 75 -3.27 21.15 -3.95
C LYS A 75 -3.41 19.94 -3.04
N LYS A 76 -4.49 19.91 -2.26
CA LYS A 76 -4.80 18.81 -1.33
C LYS A 76 -5.73 17.78 -1.96
N ILE A 77 -5.38 16.52 -1.81
CA ILE A 77 -6.24 15.35 -2.11
C ILE A 77 -6.33 14.52 -0.83
N SER A 78 -7.54 14.19 -0.39
CA SER A 78 -7.71 13.35 0.81
C SER A 78 -8.91 12.43 0.66
N PHE A 79 -8.78 11.20 1.15
CA PHE A 79 -9.84 10.21 1.22
C PHE A 79 -9.64 9.26 2.39
N LYS A 80 -10.77 8.68 2.87
CA LYS A 80 -10.79 7.62 3.87
C LYS A 80 -11.26 6.35 3.18
N MET A 81 -10.57 5.23 3.41
CA MET A 81 -10.89 3.93 2.83
C MET A 81 -10.58 2.81 3.82
N THR A 82 -11.26 1.68 3.66
CA THR A 82 -10.95 0.44 4.36
C THR A 82 -10.35 -0.54 3.36
N ALA A 83 -9.25 -1.20 3.75
CA ALA A 83 -8.53 -2.15 2.89
C ALA A 83 -9.20 -3.54 2.95
N ASP A 84 -10.49 -3.61 2.60
CA ASP A 84 -11.33 -4.82 2.58
C ASP A 84 -11.70 -5.28 1.17
N GLY A 85 -11.09 -4.68 0.14
CA GLY A 85 -11.35 -5.00 -1.27
C GLY A 85 -12.72 -4.57 -1.79
N LYS A 86 -13.56 -3.94 -0.96
CA LYS A 86 -14.90 -3.53 -1.39
C LYS A 86 -14.88 -2.24 -2.18
N THR A 87 -15.58 -2.24 -3.31
CA THR A 87 -15.77 -1.04 -4.12
C THR A 87 -16.66 -0.03 -3.42
N ARG A 88 -16.21 1.24 -3.39
CA ARG A 88 -16.95 2.37 -2.81
C ARG A 88 -16.93 3.57 -3.75
N LYS A 89 -17.94 4.42 -3.60
CA LYS A 89 -17.92 5.76 -4.21
C LYS A 89 -16.95 6.63 -3.41
N VAL A 90 -15.91 7.13 -4.07
CA VAL A 90 -14.87 7.96 -3.43
C VAL A 90 -15.18 9.44 -3.55
N LYS A 91 -15.63 9.87 -4.72
CA LYS A 91 -16.13 11.21 -5.04
C LYS A 91 -17.25 11.09 -6.07
N LEU A 92 -17.85 12.21 -6.46
CA LEU A 92 -19.06 12.26 -7.30
C LEU A 92 -19.06 11.30 -8.50
N LEU A 93 -17.95 11.19 -9.22
CA LEU A 93 -17.83 10.37 -10.44
C LEU A 93 -16.82 9.21 -10.32
N PHE A 94 -16.23 9.01 -9.14
CA PHE A 94 -15.17 8.02 -8.96
C PHE A 94 -15.60 6.88 -8.06
N LYS A 95 -15.28 5.68 -8.49
CA LYS A 95 -15.30 4.47 -7.65
C LYS A 95 -13.88 4.12 -7.27
N GLY A 96 -13.69 3.50 -6.13
CA GLY A 96 -12.39 3.05 -5.70
C GLY A 96 -12.50 1.86 -4.76
N LYS A 97 -11.44 1.12 -4.65
CA LYS A 97 -11.22 0.09 -3.65
C LYS A 97 -9.81 0.17 -3.10
N LEU A 98 -9.65 -0.29 -1.87
CA LEU A 98 -8.37 -0.47 -1.22
C LEU A 98 -8.32 -1.91 -0.73
N GLU A 99 -7.25 -2.61 -1.02
CA GLU A 99 -7.10 -4.02 -0.66
C GLU A 99 -5.64 -4.37 -0.35
N TRP A 100 -5.45 -5.35 0.50
CA TRP A 100 -4.16 -5.96 0.69
C TRP A 100 -3.88 -6.95 -0.45
N LYS A 101 -2.69 -6.86 -1.03
CA LYS A 101 -2.12 -7.82 -1.96
C LYS A 101 -0.84 -8.34 -1.31
N GLU A 102 -0.94 -9.50 -0.65
CA GLU A 102 0.11 -9.99 0.24
C GLU A 102 0.42 -8.95 1.33
N ASN A 103 1.64 -8.42 1.38
CA ASN A 103 2.06 -7.40 2.33
C ASN A 103 1.99 -5.96 1.79
N ASN A 104 1.56 -5.80 0.53
CA ASN A 104 1.44 -4.52 -0.13
C ASN A 104 -0.02 -4.03 -0.09
N LEU A 105 -0.19 -2.72 -0.10
CA LEU A 105 -1.52 -2.11 -0.15
C LEU A 105 -1.79 -1.65 -1.58
N GLN A 106 -2.87 -2.12 -2.19
CA GLN A 106 -3.26 -1.70 -3.52
C GLN A 106 -4.49 -0.80 -3.47
N ALA A 107 -4.39 0.39 -4.03
CA ALA A 107 -5.52 1.26 -4.30
C ALA A 107 -5.87 1.21 -5.79
N THR A 108 -7.15 1.02 -6.10
CA THR A 108 -7.66 1.17 -7.45
C THR A 108 -8.70 2.27 -7.45
N LEU A 109 -8.56 3.24 -8.36
CA LEU A 109 -9.49 4.32 -8.58
C LEU A 109 -9.90 4.34 -10.04
N TRP A 110 -11.21 4.42 -10.33
CA TRP A 110 -11.66 4.44 -11.72
C TRP A 110 -12.94 5.25 -11.91
N ARG A 111 -13.16 5.62 -13.14
CA ARG A 111 -14.42 6.11 -13.72
C ARG A 111 -14.55 5.61 -15.16
N LYS A 112 -15.62 6.02 -15.89
CA LYS A 112 -15.92 5.50 -17.24
C LYS A 112 -14.71 5.45 -18.19
N ASN A 113 -13.82 6.44 -18.18
CA ASN A 113 -12.78 6.62 -19.20
C ASN A 113 -11.35 6.52 -18.65
N PHE A 114 -11.17 6.10 -17.39
CA PHE A 114 -9.84 5.86 -16.87
C PHE A 114 -9.83 4.91 -15.65
N SER A 115 -8.68 4.31 -15.43
CA SER A 115 -8.33 3.54 -14.24
C SER A 115 -6.95 3.98 -13.75
N ASN A 116 -6.81 4.08 -12.43
CA ASN A 116 -5.53 4.31 -11.77
C ASN A 116 -5.33 3.24 -10.70
N ILE A 117 -4.31 2.42 -10.85
CA ILE A 117 -3.91 1.38 -9.91
C ILE A 117 -2.61 1.82 -9.27
N VAL A 118 -2.56 1.85 -7.94
CA VAL A 118 -1.37 2.23 -7.19
C VAL A 118 -1.04 1.13 -6.18
N ASN A 119 0.14 0.54 -6.32
CA ASN A 119 0.68 -0.42 -5.36
C ASN A 119 1.60 0.33 -4.39
N TYR A 120 1.24 0.30 -3.12
CA TYR A 120 2.02 0.90 -2.05
C TYR A 120 2.86 -0.17 -1.36
N LYS A 121 4.15 0.09 -1.24
CA LYS A 121 5.10 -0.80 -0.56
C LYS A 121 6.21 0.02 0.11
N PHE A 122 6.92 -0.60 1.06
CA PHE A 122 8.20 -0.06 1.49
C PHE A 122 9.27 -0.33 0.43
N GLY A 123 10.25 0.55 0.36
CA GLY A 123 11.43 0.37 -0.48
C GLY A 123 12.46 -0.56 0.20
N ASN A 124 13.73 -0.17 0.14
CA ASN A 124 14.83 -0.95 0.71
C ASN A 124 14.75 -1.01 2.25
N ASN A 125 14.05 -0.08 2.87
CA ASN A 125 13.83 -0.01 4.31
C ASN A 125 12.50 0.68 4.64
N LYS A 126 12.11 0.69 5.93
CA LYS A 126 10.85 1.29 6.40
C LYS A 126 10.82 2.83 6.38
N ASN A 127 11.91 3.49 6.01
CA ASN A 127 11.98 4.93 5.84
C ASN A 127 11.80 5.36 4.37
N GLU A 128 11.63 4.40 3.48
CA GLU A 128 11.33 4.64 2.08
C GLU A 128 9.97 4.02 1.72
N PHE A 129 9.09 4.83 1.15
CA PHE A 129 7.74 4.45 0.73
C PHE A 129 7.61 4.64 -0.77
N ILE A 130 7.16 3.59 -1.46
CA ILE A 130 7.01 3.57 -2.91
C ILE A 130 5.53 3.49 -3.25
N ALA A 131 5.08 4.37 -4.14
CA ALA A 131 3.79 4.29 -4.80
C ALA A 131 4.01 4.00 -6.29
N ASP A 132 3.80 2.75 -6.68
CA ASP A 132 3.94 2.25 -8.04
C ASP A 132 2.58 2.39 -8.73
N GLU A 133 2.47 3.39 -9.61
CA GLU A 133 1.23 3.88 -10.20
C GLU A 133 1.14 3.52 -11.68
N VAL A 134 0.10 2.78 -12.04
CA VAL A 134 -0.26 2.52 -13.44
C VAL A 134 -1.57 3.23 -13.75
N PHE A 135 -1.51 4.24 -14.61
CA PHE A 135 -2.67 4.97 -15.08
C PHE A 135 -3.02 4.53 -16.51
N THR A 136 -4.30 4.21 -16.72
CA THR A 136 -4.84 3.85 -18.04
C THR A 136 -6.02 4.75 -18.36
N GLY A 137 -5.97 5.41 -19.51
CA GLY A 137 -7.05 6.26 -20.00
C GLY A 137 -6.61 7.62 -20.52
N ASN A 138 -7.55 8.56 -20.55
CA ASN A 138 -7.32 9.91 -21.05
C ASN A 138 -6.75 10.83 -19.95
N PRO A 139 -5.72 11.67 -20.20
CA PRO A 139 -5.21 12.04 -21.53
C PRO A 139 -4.20 11.05 -22.13
N LYS A 140 -3.47 10.26 -21.32
CA LYS A 140 -2.43 9.34 -21.79
C LYS A 140 -2.16 8.26 -20.75
N ASN A 141 -1.98 7.01 -21.18
CA ASN A 141 -1.47 5.95 -20.33
C ASN A 141 -0.06 6.31 -19.85
N HIS A 142 0.23 6.01 -18.59
CA HIS A 142 1.57 6.22 -18.04
C HIS A 142 1.81 5.31 -16.83
N HIS A 143 3.09 5.11 -16.53
CA HIS A 143 3.58 4.41 -15.37
C HIS A 143 4.50 5.35 -14.58
N ASN A 144 4.16 5.61 -13.33
CA ASN A 144 4.96 6.42 -12.43
C ASN A 144 5.40 5.59 -11.22
N ILE A 145 6.66 5.65 -10.89
CA ILE A 145 7.20 5.15 -9.63
C ILE A 145 7.54 6.36 -8.77
N TRP A 146 6.67 6.65 -7.83
CA TRP A 146 6.85 7.72 -6.85
C TRP A 146 7.60 7.16 -5.65
N VAL A 147 8.74 7.74 -5.31
CA VAL A 147 9.53 7.38 -4.13
C VAL A 147 9.44 8.51 -3.12
N PHE A 148 9.13 8.16 -1.88
CA PHE A 148 9.00 9.10 -0.79
C PHE A 148 9.93 8.68 0.34
N ASP A 149 10.65 9.61 0.91
CA ASP A 149 11.41 9.42 2.14
C ASP A 149 10.55 9.81 3.35
N ARG A 150 10.75 9.14 4.48
CA ARG A 150 10.04 9.45 5.73
C ARG A 150 10.47 10.83 6.23
N ASP A 151 9.50 11.68 6.51
CA ASP A 151 9.74 12.92 7.21
C ASP A 151 9.95 12.62 8.69
N ASN A 152 11.19 12.65 9.13
CA ASN A 152 11.57 12.54 10.54
C ASN A 152 11.81 13.97 11.04
N PRO A 153 10.86 14.60 11.74
CA PRO A 153 11.13 15.88 12.38
C PRO A 153 12.32 15.69 13.34
N LYS A 154 13.34 16.52 13.13
CA LYS A 154 14.50 16.62 14.04
C LYS A 154 14.07 17.16 15.38
#